data_538b713a6362676cabb5c3424f47408f
#
_entry.id   538b713a6362676cabb5c3424f47408f
#
_cell.length_a   1.000
_cell.length_b   1.000
_cell.length_c   1.000
_cell.angle_alpha   90.00
_cell.angle_beta   90.00
_cell.angle_gamma   90.00
#
_symmetry.space_group_name_H-M   'P 1'
#
loop_
_entity.id
_entity.type
_entity.pdbx_description
1 polymer ?
#
loop_
_entity_poly.entity_id
_entity_poly.type
_entity_poly.pdbx_seq_one_letter_code
_entity_poly.pdbx_strand_id
1 'polypeptide(L)'
;MLVRTEGLKKYFKVGRDQMLHAVDGISLGIEQNEILGLVGESGSGKSTFGKTLIGLHPRTGGKAYYEEQELPAKFSAADHLAYSKNLQMIFQDPYSSLNPRMTVLDIVGEGLHIQGQHTKSQIKEEVATWLAQVGLNADHMSRYPHEFSGGQRQRIGIARAMIIKPKFVVCDEPISALDVSVQAQVINLLDELKNSLGLTLLFIAHDLSMVRYVSDRMAVMYLGTVVECGPSDEVFFNPQHPYTKLLIESNPEPDPKAERARQHASIKGEITSPINMGPGCRFADRCPSATARCSVENPKTKHISDQHSVTCNLFD
;
A
#
# COMPACT_ATOMS: atom_id res chain seq x y z
N MET A 1 -15.24 5.26 9.46
CA MET A 1 -14.09 5.11 8.50
C MET A 1 -13.11 6.24 8.74
N LEU A 2 -11.80 5.96 8.78
CA LEU A 2 -10.78 7.02 8.88
C LEU A 2 -10.46 7.60 7.49
N VAL A 3 -10.32 6.71 6.50
CA VAL A 3 -10.02 7.09 5.11
C VAL A 3 -11.01 6.40 4.18
N ARG A 4 -11.52 7.13 3.18
CA ARG A 4 -12.49 6.61 2.22
C ARG A 4 -12.26 7.18 0.83
N THR A 5 -12.46 6.36 -0.19
CA THR A 5 -12.43 6.80 -1.59
C THR A 5 -13.74 6.48 -2.29
N GLU A 6 -14.13 7.33 -3.24
CA GLU A 6 -15.32 7.17 -4.09
C GLU A 6 -14.90 7.35 -5.54
N GLY A 7 -14.85 6.25 -6.28
CA GLY A 7 -14.49 6.26 -7.68
C GLY A 7 -13.14 6.93 -7.97
N LEU A 8 -12.15 6.79 -7.07
CA LEU A 8 -10.84 7.45 -7.17
C LEU A 8 -10.15 7.07 -8.47
N LYS A 9 -9.64 8.10 -9.19
CA LYS A 9 -8.93 7.91 -10.46
C LYS A 9 -7.59 8.63 -10.45
N LYS A 10 -6.59 7.96 -11.00
CA LYS A 10 -5.30 8.56 -11.33
C LYS A 10 -4.81 8.04 -12.67
N TYR A 11 -4.77 8.93 -13.64
CA TYR A 11 -4.26 8.66 -14.97
C TYR A 11 -2.99 9.45 -15.22
N PHE A 12 -2.06 8.86 -15.98
CA PHE A 12 -0.84 9.52 -16.43
C PHE A 12 -0.83 9.61 -17.95
N LYS A 13 -0.45 10.77 -18.47
CA LYS A 13 -0.23 10.93 -19.90
C LYS A 13 1.15 10.35 -20.25
N VAL A 14 1.20 9.28 -21.03
CA VAL A 14 2.43 8.57 -21.41
C VAL A 14 2.80 8.77 -22.89
N GLY A 15 1.91 9.36 -23.67
CA GLY A 15 2.12 9.67 -25.10
C GLY A 15 1.15 10.74 -25.57
N ARG A 16 1.15 11.04 -26.91
CA ARG A 16 0.31 12.10 -27.46
C ARG A 16 -1.17 11.86 -27.20
N ASP A 17 -1.63 10.60 -27.43
CA ASP A 17 -3.01 10.17 -27.24
C ASP A 17 -3.08 8.91 -26.36
N GLN A 18 -2.12 8.75 -25.42
CA GLN A 18 -2.00 7.58 -24.56
C GLN A 18 -2.12 7.97 -23.09
N MET A 19 -3.14 7.41 -22.44
CA MET A 19 -3.40 7.58 -21.01
C MET A 19 -3.24 6.26 -20.29
N LEU A 20 -2.31 6.22 -19.34
CA LEU A 20 -2.12 5.09 -18.42
C LEU A 20 -3.13 5.21 -17.29
N HIS A 21 -4.05 4.26 -17.18
CA HIS A 21 -5.08 4.18 -16.14
C HIS A 21 -4.52 3.46 -14.90
N ALA A 22 -3.63 4.13 -14.17
CA ALA A 22 -2.94 3.52 -13.02
C ALA A 22 -3.87 3.26 -11.82
N VAL A 23 -4.88 4.10 -11.61
CA VAL A 23 -5.99 3.92 -10.64
C VAL A 23 -7.26 4.31 -11.37
N ASP A 24 -8.28 3.45 -11.38
CA ASP A 24 -9.48 3.70 -12.16
C ASP A 24 -10.75 3.24 -11.46
N GLY A 25 -11.37 4.21 -10.79
CA GLY A 25 -12.68 4.03 -10.18
C GLY A 25 -12.67 3.27 -8.85
N ILE A 26 -11.59 3.36 -8.05
CA ILE A 26 -11.50 2.65 -6.77
C ILE A 26 -12.37 3.34 -5.71
N SER A 27 -13.33 2.56 -5.16
CA SER A 27 -14.12 2.92 -3.99
C SER A 27 -13.77 1.94 -2.86
N LEU A 28 -13.08 2.44 -1.82
CA LEU A 28 -12.55 1.64 -0.74
C LEU A 28 -12.57 2.44 0.56
N GLY A 29 -12.94 1.79 1.66
CA GLY A 29 -12.93 2.37 3.00
C GLY A 29 -11.94 1.65 3.90
N ILE A 30 -11.25 2.42 4.74
CA ILE A 30 -10.30 1.94 5.76
C ILE A 30 -10.80 2.43 7.11
N GLU A 31 -11.06 1.49 8.02
CA GLU A 31 -11.54 1.81 9.36
C GLU A 31 -10.40 2.32 10.25
N GLN A 32 -10.76 2.97 11.36
CA GLN A 32 -9.76 3.37 12.34
C GLN A 32 -9.16 2.15 13.01
N ASN A 33 -7.85 2.17 13.24
CA ASN A 33 -7.04 1.09 13.82
C ASN A 33 -7.01 -0.21 12.99
N GLU A 34 -7.38 -0.14 11.72
CA GLU A 34 -7.34 -1.24 10.77
C GLU A 34 -6.00 -1.28 10.01
N ILE A 35 -5.52 -2.48 9.71
CA ILE A 35 -4.55 -2.71 8.64
C ILE A 35 -5.31 -3.24 7.43
N LEU A 36 -5.44 -2.42 6.39
CA LEU A 36 -5.92 -2.87 5.09
C LEU A 36 -4.74 -3.27 4.22
N GLY A 37 -4.64 -4.55 3.87
CA GLY A 37 -3.68 -5.06 2.91
C GLY A 37 -4.10 -4.75 1.47
N LEU A 38 -3.19 -4.26 0.64
CA LEU A 38 -3.43 -4.05 -0.79
C LEU A 38 -2.44 -4.90 -1.59
N VAL A 39 -2.95 -5.91 -2.28
CA VAL A 39 -2.15 -6.89 -3.02
C VAL A 39 -2.44 -6.89 -4.51
N GLY A 40 -1.54 -7.46 -5.30
CA GLY A 40 -1.68 -7.62 -6.74
C GLY A 40 -0.32 -7.64 -7.43
N GLU A 41 -0.29 -8.01 -8.71
CA GLU A 41 0.93 -8.06 -9.52
C GLU A 41 1.65 -6.70 -9.57
N SER A 42 2.96 -6.73 -9.89
CA SER A 42 3.72 -5.50 -10.16
C SER A 42 3.06 -4.70 -11.29
N GLY A 43 3.01 -3.38 -11.14
CA GLY A 43 2.34 -2.52 -12.13
C GLY A 43 0.80 -2.46 -12.01
N SER A 44 0.16 -3.16 -11.05
CA SER A 44 -1.31 -3.09 -10.87
C SER A 44 -1.82 -1.73 -10.36
N GLY A 45 -0.93 -0.82 -9.94
CA GLY A 45 -1.27 0.54 -9.52
C GLY A 45 -1.30 0.78 -8.00
N LYS A 46 -0.92 -0.19 -7.17
CA LYS A 46 -0.97 -0.13 -5.69
C LYS A 46 -0.26 1.09 -5.10
N SER A 47 1.01 1.27 -5.44
CA SER A 47 1.81 2.43 -4.98
C SER A 47 1.22 3.75 -5.47
N THR A 48 0.66 3.78 -6.69
CA THR A 48 -0.03 4.96 -7.23
C THR A 48 -1.29 5.26 -6.45
N PHE A 49 -2.07 4.24 -6.06
CA PHE A 49 -3.25 4.41 -5.22
C PHE A 49 -2.86 5.02 -3.87
N GLY A 50 -1.88 4.44 -3.15
CA GLY A 50 -1.40 4.97 -1.88
C GLY A 50 -0.90 6.42 -1.97
N LYS A 51 -0.08 6.73 -2.98
CA LYS A 51 0.44 8.09 -3.21
C LYS A 51 -0.66 9.08 -3.56
N THR A 52 -1.68 8.66 -4.31
CA THR A 52 -2.82 9.51 -4.67
C THR A 52 -3.69 9.80 -3.44
N LEU A 53 -3.87 8.80 -2.57
CA LEU A 53 -4.68 8.88 -1.37
C LEU A 53 -4.17 9.95 -0.39
N ILE A 54 -2.84 10.05 -0.22
CA ILE A 54 -2.20 11.04 0.67
C ILE A 54 -1.77 12.33 -0.03
N GLY A 55 -2.20 12.54 -1.29
CA GLY A 55 -1.97 13.78 -2.03
C GLY A 55 -0.59 13.95 -2.69
N LEU A 56 0.30 12.92 -2.64
CA LEU A 56 1.59 12.95 -3.35
C LEU A 56 1.41 12.93 -4.89
N HIS A 57 0.31 12.35 -5.36
CA HIS A 57 -0.13 12.48 -6.74
C HIS A 57 -1.50 13.18 -6.79
N PRO A 58 -1.67 14.22 -7.63
CA PRO A 58 -2.99 14.81 -7.83
C PRO A 58 -3.92 13.78 -8.47
N ARG A 59 -5.14 13.61 -7.92
CA ARG A 59 -6.16 12.75 -8.52
C ARG A 59 -6.67 13.35 -9.83
N THR A 60 -7.06 12.50 -10.77
CA THR A 60 -7.65 12.91 -12.07
C THR A 60 -9.16 12.79 -12.07
N GLY A 61 -9.76 12.12 -11.06
CA GLY A 61 -11.19 11.98 -10.90
C GLY A 61 -11.54 11.27 -9.59
N GLY A 62 -12.82 11.21 -9.28
CA GLY A 62 -13.34 10.67 -8.03
C GLY A 62 -13.02 11.53 -6.82
N LYS A 63 -13.26 10.99 -5.64
CA LYS A 63 -13.07 11.69 -4.36
C LYS A 63 -12.28 10.83 -3.38
N ALA A 64 -11.59 11.50 -2.45
CA ALA A 64 -10.94 10.88 -1.30
C ALA A 64 -11.27 11.70 -0.05
N TYR A 65 -11.45 11.03 1.08
CA TYR A 65 -11.84 11.64 2.35
C TYR A 65 -10.91 11.16 3.47
N TYR A 66 -10.64 12.07 4.38
CA TYR A 66 -9.99 11.80 5.66
C TYR A 66 -10.89 12.35 6.77
N GLU A 67 -11.29 11.51 7.74
CA GLU A 67 -12.24 11.88 8.82
C GLU A 67 -13.47 12.65 8.26
N GLU A 68 -14.16 12.09 7.25
CA GLU A 68 -15.33 12.66 6.55
C GLU A 68 -15.06 13.98 5.79
N GLN A 69 -13.86 14.56 5.89
CA GLN A 69 -13.48 15.75 5.13
C GLN A 69 -12.93 15.35 3.76
N GLU A 70 -13.47 15.93 2.69
CA GLU A 70 -12.94 15.70 1.34
C GLU A 70 -11.54 16.29 1.21
N LEU A 71 -10.58 15.44 0.84
CA LEU A 71 -9.21 15.86 0.55
C LEU A 71 -9.15 16.64 -0.77
N PRO A 72 -8.25 17.63 -0.93
CA PRO A 72 -8.07 18.35 -2.18
C PRO A 72 -7.72 17.42 -3.35
N ALA A 73 -8.19 17.74 -4.56
CA ALA A 73 -7.81 16.97 -5.76
C ALA A 73 -6.32 17.12 -6.09
N LYS A 74 -5.76 18.29 -5.80
CA LYS A 74 -4.35 18.60 -5.87
C LYS A 74 -3.98 19.38 -4.62
N PHE A 75 -3.06 18.83 -3.84
CA PHE A 75 -2.58 19.47 -2.61
C PHE A 75 -1.71 20.68 -2.94
N SER A 76 -2.01 21.80 -2.29
CA SER A 76 -1.13 22.96 -2.19
C SER A 76 -0.04 22.72 -1.11
N ALA A 77 0.93 23.63 -1.02
CA ALA A 77 1.93 23.58 0.07
C ALA A 77 1.27 23.69 1.45
N ALA A 78 0.20 24.49 1.58
CA ALA A 78 -0.56 24.61 2.83
C ALA A 78 -1.30 23.31 3.18
N ASP A 79 -1.89 22.64 2.17
CA ASP A 79 -2.55 21.35 2.38
C ASP A 79 -1.54 20.27 2.81
N HIS A 80 -0.37 20.20 2.15
CA HIS A 80 0.69 19.29 2.58
C HIS A 80 1.10 19.54 4.02
N LEU A 81 1.29 20.77 4.44
CA LEU A 81 1.63 21.10 5.83
C LEU A 81 0.53 20.70 6.80
N ALA A 82 -0.74 20.90 6.46
CA ALA A 82 -1.88 20.58 7.30
C ALA A 82 -2.08 19.05 7.45
N TYR A 83 -2.05 18.32 6.32
CA TYR A 83 -2.37 16.89 6.31
C TYR A 83 -1.17 15.99 6.63
N SER A 84 0.08 16.42 6.41
CA SER A 84 1.28 15.61 6.72
C SER A 84 1.41 15.24 8.20
N LYS A 85 0.75 15.98 9.10
CA LYS A 85 0.68 15.62 10.53
C LYS A 85 -0.03 14.28 10.77
N ASN A 86 -0.99 13.95 9.92
CA ASN A 86 -1.86 12.80 10.08
C ASN A 86 -1.65 11.72 9.02
N LEU A 87 -1.22 12.11 7.80
CA LEU A 87 -1.05 11.23 6.65
C LEU A 87 0.42 11.10 6.32
N GLN A 88 0.98 9.92 6.51
CA GLN A 88 2.39 9.63 6.27
C GLN A 88 2.62 8.46 5.33
N MET A 89 3.85 8.28 4.86
CA MET A 89 4.25 7.20 3.99
C MET A 89 5.59 6.61 4.39
N ILE A 90 5.67 5.29 4.42
CA ILE A 90 6.89 4.50 4.43
C ILE A 90 7.11 4.04 2.99
N PHE A 91 8.24 4.41 2.40
CA PHE A 91 8.55 4.17 1.00
C PHE A 91 9.18 2.78 0.78
N GLN A 92 9.02 2.26 -0.43
CA GLN A 92 9.49 0.96 -0.88
C GLN A 92 11.03 0.84 -0.83
N ASP A 93 11.74 1.85 -1.30
CA ASP A 93 13.21 1.84 -1.35
C ASP A 93 13.79 2.69 -0.22
N PRO A 94 14.40 2.05 0.80
CA PRO A 94 15.03 2.77 1.89
C PRO A 94 16.29 3.55 1.47
N TYR A 95 16.89 3.24 0.31
CA TYR A 95 18.07 3.94 -0.19
C TYR A 95 17.69 5.29 -0.81
N SER A 96 16.72 5.31 -1.70
CA SER A 96 16.30 6.52 -2.39
C SER A 96 15.41 7.43 -1.52
N SER A 97 14.78 6.88 -0.47
CA SER A 97 13.86 7.63 0.39
C SER A 97 14.55 8.52 1.42
N LEU A 98 15.83 8.28 1.73
CA LEU A 98 16.60 9.05 2.70
C LEU A 98 17.63 9.94 1.97
N ASN A 99 17.67 11.23 2.31
CA ASN A 99 18.66 12.14 1.74
C ASN A 99 20.08 11.76 2.23
N PRO A 100 21.00 11.31 1.36
CA PRO A 100 22.31 10.82 1.77
C PRO A 100 23.24 11.91 2.35
N ARG A 101 22.86 13.20 2.23
CA ARG A 101 23.62 14.36 2.72
C ARG A 101 23.16 14.82 4.10
N MET A 102 22.08 14.26 4.62
CA MET A 102 21.53 14.60 5.94
C MET A 102 21.93 13.55 6.97
N THR A 103 22.11 13.97 8.21
CA THR A 103 22.30 13.04 9.33
C THR A 103 20.99 12.35 9.68
N VAL A 104 21.05 11.24 10.43
CA VAL A 104 19.84 10.55 10.93
C VAL A 104 19.00 11.48 11.81
N LEU A 105 19.65 12.34 12.62
CA LEU A 105 18.96 13.36 13.41
C LEU A 105 18.14 14.30 12.53
N ASP A 106 18.73 14.79 11.46
CA ASP A 106 18.05 15.72 10.54
C ASP A 106 16.91 15.04 9.77
N ILE A 107 17.14 13.79 9.31
CA ILE A 107 16.13 13.02 8.56
C ILE A 107 14.91 12.69 9.43
N VAL A 108 15.14 12.14 10.62
CA VAL A 108 14.04 11.72 11.51
C VAL A 108 13.35 12.95 12.10
N GLY A 109 14.11 13.97 12.51
CA GLY A 109 13.59 15.19 13.11
C GLY A 109 12.96 16.19 12.13
N GLU A 110 13.07 15.97 10.79
CA GLU A 110 12.60 16.91 9.77
C GLU A 110 11.13 17.28 9.93
N GLY A 111 10.25 16.27 10.18
CA GLY A 111 8.82 16.49 10.38
C GLY A 111 8.51 17.44 11.55
N LEU A 112 9.19 17.25 12.69
CA LEU A 112 9.03 18.12 13.86
C LEU A 112 9.58 19.53 13.60
N HIS A 113 10.69 19.62 12.85
CA HIS A 113 11.27 20.90 12.47
C HIS A 113 10.33 21.72 11.56
N ILE A 114 9.73 21.08 10.57
CA ILE A 114 8.75 21.71 9.66
C ILE A 114 7.49 22.19 10.41
N GLN A 115 7.04 21.44 11.44
CA GLN A 115 5.91 21.86 12.28
C GLN A 115 6.21 23.11 13.12
N GLY A 116 7.49 23.41 13.39
CA GLY A 116 7.92 24.63 14.06
C GLY A 116 7.52 24.75 15.55
N GLN A 117 7.05 23.68 16.18
CA GLN A 117 6.55 23.68 17.56
C GLN A 117 7.58 23.18 18.59
N HIS A 118 8.75 22.70 18.13
CA HIS A 118 9.76 22.06 18.96
C HIS A 118 11.09 22.82 18.88
N THR A 119 11.77 22.93 20.03
CA THR A 119 13.16 23.41 20.10
C THR A 119 14.11 22.32 19.59
N LYS A 120 15.33 22.72 19.22
CA LYS A 120 16.36 21.78 18.79
C LYS A 120 16.67 20.67 19.82
N SER A 121 16.63 21.02 21.12
CA SER A 121 16.83 20.04 22.20
C SER A 121 15.69 19.03 22.24
N GLN A 122 14.44 19.49 22.16
CA GLN A 122 13.27 18.61 22.15
C GLN A 122 13.26 17.67 20.93
N ILE A 123 13.62 18.19 19.75
CA ILE A 123 13.74 17.35 18.54
C ILE A 123 14.80 16.25 18.76
N LYS A 124 15.95 16.60 19.34
CA LYS A 124 17.01 15.61 19.61
C LYS A 124 16.55 14.53 20.60
N GLU A 125 15.82 14.88 21.63
CA GLU A 125 15.26 13.94 22.63
C GLU A 125 14.20 13.02 22.01
N GLU A 126 13.27 13.59 21.22
CA GLU A 126 12.27 12.80 20.50
C GLU A 126 12.91 11.85 19.48
N VAL A 127 13.92 12.31 18.72
CA VAL A 127 14.66 11.46 17.77
C VAL A 127 15.37 10.33 18.51
N ALA A 128 16.00 10.58 19.67
CA ALA A 128 16.63 9.52 20.47
C ALA A 128 15.60 8.47 20.90
N THR A 129 14.43 8.92 21.37
CA THR A 129 13.33 8.05 21.77
C THR A 129 12.83 7.18 20.60
N TRP A 130 12.60 7.79 19.43
CA TRP A 130 12.14 7.06 18.26
C TRP A 130 13.17 6.09 17.69
N LEU A 131 14.46 6.44 17.72
CA LEU A 131 15.52 5.51 17.35
C LEU A 131 15.53 4.27 18.26
N ALA A 132 15.37 4.46 19.57
CA ALA A 132 15.25 3.34 20.51
C ALA A 132 14.02 2.47 20.22
N GLN A 133 12.85 3.07 19.94
CA GLN A 133 11.63 2.34 19.60
C GLN A 133 11.77 1.48 18.34
N VAL A 134 12.52 1.94 17.33
CA VAL A 134 12.78 1.14 16.14
C VAL A 134 14.02 0.23 16.28
N GLY A 135 14.57 0.06 17.49
CA GLY A 135 15.71 -0.81 17.79
C GLY A 135 17.06 -0.30 17.28
N LEU A 136 17.23 1.03 17.20
CA LEU A 136 18.48 1.70 16.87
C LEU A 136 19.04 2.45 18.10
N ASN A 137 20.37 2.66 18.11
CA ASN A 137 21.03 3.39 19.20
C ASN A 137 20.94 4.91 18.98
N ALA A 138 20.77 5.69 20.07
CA ALA A 138 20.81 7.15 20.01
C ALA A 138 22.13 7.71 19.44
N ASP A 139 23.26 7.02 19.62
CA ASP A 139 24.56 7.39 19.01
C ASP A 139 24.54 7.39 17.47
N HIS A 140 23.53 6.76 16.87
CA HIS A 140 23.35 6.74 15.42
C HIS A 140 22.88 8.10 14.86
N MET A 141 22.44 9.03 15.69
CA MET A 141 21.91 10.34 15.26
C MET A 141 22.88 11.15 14.39
N SER A 142 24.20 11.06 14.68
CA SER A 142 25.21 11.81 13.96
C SER A 142 25.69 11.16 12.68
N ARG A 143 25.25 9.92 12.39
CA ARG A 143 25.65 9.16 11.21
C ARG A 143 24.79 9.49 9.99
N TYR A 144 25.31 9.11 8.82
CA TYR A 144 24.66 9.28 7.52
C TYR A 144 24.01 7.97 7.04
N PRO A 145 22.99 8.01 6.18
CA PRO A 145 22.32 6.80 5.68
C PRO A 145 23.23 5.74 5.08
N HIS A 146 24.31 6.12 4.41
CA HIS A 146 25.23 5.19 3.77
C HIS A 146 26.02 4.31 4.76
N GLU A 147 26.05 4.67 6.04
CA GLU A 147 26.72 3.91 7.11
C GLU A 147 25.85 2.79 7.69
N PHE A 148 24.62 2.59 7.17
CA PHE A 148 23.64 1.65 7.70
C PHE A 148 23.30 0.55 6.70
N SER A 149 22.93 -0.64 7.22
CA SER A 149 22.36 -1.72 6.42
C SER A 149 20.99 -1.35 5.86
N GLY A 150 20.47 -2.10 4.87
CA GLY A 150 19.14 -1.89 4.30
C GLY A 150 18.02 -1.91 5.36
N GLY A 151 18.04 -2.90 6.25
CA GLY A 151 17.06 -3.01 7.35
C GLY A 151 17.15 -1.86 8.36
N GLN A 152 18.37 -1.38 8.67
CA GLN A 152 18.54 -0.22 9.54
C GLN A 152 18.02 1.06 8.88
N ARG A 153 18.25 1.25 7.57
CA ARG A 153 17.69 2.39 6.81
C ARG A 153 16.16 2.35 6.79
N GLN A 154 15.57 1.16 6.63
CA GLN A 154 14.12 1.01 6.71
C GLN A 154 13.59 1.43 8.07
N ARG A 155 14.25 1.05 9.16
CA ARG A 155 13.89 1.47 10.52
C ARG A 155 14.03 2.99 10.72
N ILE A 156 15.03 3.63 10.12
CA ILE A 156 15.15 5.10 10.08
C ILE A 156 13.96 5.71 9.32
N GLY A 157 13.56 5.15 8.17
CA GLY A 157 12.39 5.57 7.41
C GLY A 157 11.08 5.43 8.20
N ILE A 158 10.94 4.35 8.97
CA ILE A 158 9.81 4.14 9.89
C ILE A 158 9.83 5.21 10.99
N ALA A 159 10.96 5.42 11.66
CA ALA A 159 11.09 6.45 12.71
C ALA A 159 10.73 7.85 12.18
N ARG A 160 11.20 8.20 10.97
CA ARG A 160 10.86 9.46 10.30
C ARG A 160 9.35 9.63 10.09
N ALA A 161 8.66 8.58 9.65
CA ALA A 161 7.22 8.63 9.42
C ALA A 161 6.43 8.71 10.74
N MET A 162 6.92 8.06 11.80
CA MET A 162 6.20 7.89 13.06
C MET A 162 6.44 9.00 14.08
N ILE A 163 7.54 9.75 14.01
CA ILE A 163 7.92 10.77 15.02
C ILE A 163 6.85 11.85 15.19
N ILE A 164 6.09 12.15 14.16
CA ILE A 164 4.98 13.12 14.20
C ILE A 164 3.66 12.51 14.67
N LYS A 165 3.65 11.20 15.05
CA LYS A 165 2.49 10.46 15.56
C LYS A 165 1.29 10.55 14.62
N PRO A 166 1.41 10.10 13.35
CA PRO A 166 0.33 10.16 12.38
C PRO A 166 -0.83 9.25 12.77
N LYS A 167 -2.02 9.47 12.18
CA LYS A 167 -3.17 8.58 12.33
C LYS A 167 -3.26 7.54 11.21
N PHE A 168 -2.76 7.88 10.03
CA PHE A 168 -2.80 7.03 8.84
C PHE A 168 -1.44 6.95 8.16
N VAL A 169 -0.99 5.75 7.84
CA VAL A 169 0.29 5.53 7.17
C VAL A 169 0.12 4.58 5.98
N VAL A 170 0.61 5.00 4.84
CA VAL A 170 0.78 4.13 3.66
C VAL A 170 2.14 3.45 3.75
N CYS A 171 2.16 2.13 3.90
CA CYS A 171 3.36 1.30 3.86
C CYS A 171 3.51 0.73 2.44
N ASP A 172 4.31 1.38 1.59
CA ASP A 172 4.51 0.99 0.19
C ASP A 172 5.65 -0.02 0.11
N GLU A 173 5.32 -1.32 0.05
CA GLU A 173 6.25 -2.46 0.01
C GLU A 173 7.41 -2.34 1.04
N PRO A 174 7.12 -2.14 2.33
CA PRO A 174 8.11 -1.72 3.33
C PRO A 174 9.20 -2.75 3.62
N ILE A 175 9.12 -3.94 3.02
CA ILE A 175 9.99 -5.08 3.30
C ILE A 175 10.58 -5.74 2.04
N SER A 176 10.18 -5.32 0.83
CA SER A 176 10.53 -5.98 -0.45
C SER A 176 12.04 -6.05 -0.73
N ALA A 177 12.82 -5.11 -0.21
CA ALA A 177 14.27 -5.02 -0.39
C ALA A 177 15.07 -5.62 0.77
N LEU A 178 14.44 -6.36 1.69
CA LEU A 178 15.05 -6.85 2.93
C LEU A 178 15.16 -8.38 2.96
N ASP A 179 16.16 -8.89 3.67
CA ASP A 179 16.29 -10.33 3.96
C ASP A 179 15.13 -10.84 4.82
N VAL A 180 14.74 -12.11 4.66
CA VAL A 180 13.57 -12.72 5.33
C VAL A 180 13.54 -12.51 6.84
N SER A 181 14.69 -12.64 7.52
CA SER A 181 14.79 -12.42 8.96
C SER A 181 14.53 -10.97 9.37
N VAL A 182 14.94 -10.01 8.54
CA VAL A 182 14.73 -8.58 8.76
C VAL A 182 13.29 -8.19 8.42
N GLN A 183 12.68 -8.83 7.41
CA GLN A 183 11.26 -8.64 7.08
C GLN A 183 10.36 -8.91 8.29
N ALA A 184 10.55 -10.07 8.95
CA ALA A 184 9.77 -10.42 10.15
C ALA A 184 9.92 -9.39 11.27
N GLN A 185 11.13 -8.87 11.48
CA GLN A 185 11.39 -7.84 12.49
C GLN A 185 10.68 -6.52 12.17
N VAL A 186 10.64 -6.10 10.90
CA VAL A 186 9.95 -4.88 10.47
C VAL A 186 8.44 -5.03 10.59
N ILE A 187 7.90 -6.21 10.27
CA ILE A 187 6.48 -6.50 10.43
C ILE A 187 6.06 -6.42 11.90
N ASN A 188 6.78 -7.12 12.78
CA ASN A 188 6.49 -7.08 14.21
C ASN A 188 6.56 -5.66 14.76
N LEU A 189 7.57 -4.88 14.34
CA LEU A 189 7.68 -3.48 14.71
C LEU A 189 6.46 -2.65 14.26
N LEU A 190 5.98 -2.84 13.04
CA LEU A 190 4.79 -2.13 12.53
C LEU A 190 3.52 -2.52 13.30
N ASP A 191 3.37 -3.80 13.65
CA ASP A 191 2.26 -4.29 14.46
C ASP A 191 2.30 -3.72 15.89
N GLU A 192 3.47 -3.72 16.54
CA GLU A 192 3.68 -3.09 17.86
C GLU A 192 3.34 -1.59 17.83
N LEU A 193 3.79 -0.87 16.79
CA LEU A 193 3.49 0.55 16.63
C LEU A 193 2.01 0.79 16.34
N LYS A 194 1.36 -0.05 15.51
CA LYS A 194 -0.09 0.00 15.30
C LYS A 194 -0.85 -0.11 16.60
N ASN A 195 -0.52 -1.11 17.42
CA ASN A 195 -1.23 -1.38 18.67
C ASN A 195 -0.96 -0.31 19.73
N SER A 196 0.28 0.18 19.85
CA SER A 196 0.66 1.18 20.87
C SER A 196 0.19 2.60 20.56
N LEU A 197 0.11 2.97 19.27
CA LEU A 197 -0.24 4.32 18.82
C LEU A 197 -1.67 4.44 18.27
N GLY A 198 -2.37 3.30 18.09
CA GLY A 198 -3.68 3.29 17.45
C GLY A 198 -3.65 3.68 15.97
N LEU A 199 -2.60 3.22 15.25
CA LEU A 199 -2.39 3.56 13.84
C LEU A 199 -3.37 2.83 12.93
N THR A 200 -3.72 3.49 11.85
CA THR A 200 -4.40 2.88 10.69
C THR A 200 -3.41 2.75 9.54
N LEU A 201 -3.29 1.57 8.96
CA LEU A 201 -2.29 1.29 7.94
C LEU A 201 -2.93 0.86 6.61
N LEU A 202 -2.43 1.38 5.50
CA LEU A 202 -2.57 0.78 4.18
C LEU A 202 -1.27 0.04 3.86
N PHE A 203 -1.29 -1.30 3.98
CA PHE A 203 -0.11 -2.13 3.79
C PHE A 203 -0.08 -2.68 2.36
N ILE A 204 0.82 -2.16 1.54
CA ILE A 204 0.98 -2.56 0.13
C ILE A 204 2.08 -3.60 0.05
N ALA A 205 1.78 -4.77 -0.53
CA ALA A 205 2.78 -5.79 -0.84
C ALA A 205 2.35 -6.62 -2.06
N HIS A 206 3.26 -7.46 -2.55
CA HIS A 206 2.97 -8.40 -3.64
C HIS A 206 2.77 -9.84 -3.14
N ASP A 207 3.16 -10.15 -1.91
CA ASP A 207 3.00 -11.47 -1.28
C ASP A 207 1.69 -11.53 -0.49
N LEU A 208 0.76 -12.36 -0.97
CA LEU A 208 -0.55 -12.55 -0.34
C LEU A 208 -0.45 -13.20 1.03
N SER A 209 0.46 -14.18 1.22
CA SER A 209 0.60 -14.88 2.49
C SER A 209 1.03 -13.95 3.61
N MET A 210 1.96 -13.04 3.28
CA MET A 210 2.42 -12.03 4.21
C MET A 210 1.32 -11.01 4.53
N VAL A 211 0.62 -10.53 3.51
CA VAL A 211 -0.48 -9.56 3.72
C VAL A 211 -1.59 -10.20 4.55
N ARG A 212 -1.94 -11.47 4.30
CA ARG A 212 -2.89 -12.20 5.13
C ARG A 212 -2.49 -12.21 6.60
N TYR A 213 -1.19 -12.43 6.89
CA TYR A 213 -0.69 -12.48 8.27
C TYR A 213 -0.76 -11.14 8.99
N VAL A 214 -0.54 -10.03 8.25
CA VAL A 214 -0.40 -8.68 8.83
C VAL A 214 -1.71 -7.92 8.87
N SER A 215 -2.63 -8.16 7.92
CA SER A 215 -3.79 -7.30 7.70
C SER A 215 -5.11 -7.89 8.18
N ASP A 216 -5.97 -7.02 8.70
CA ASP A 216 -7.33 -7.35 9.13
C ASP A 216 -8.22 -7.65 7.91
N ARG A 217 -8.12 -6.82 6.86
CA ARG A 217 -8.79 -6.99 5.56
C ARG A 217 -7.79 -6.88 4.42
N MET A 218 -8.13 -7.52 3.30
CA MET A 218 -7.33 -7.53 2.09
C MET A 218 -8.15 -7.03 0.90
N ALA A 219 -7.56 -6.15 0.09
CA ALA A 219 -8.06 -5.73 -1.20
C ALA A 219 -7.10 -6.20 -2.30
N VAL A 220 -7.63 -6.90 -3.31
CA VAL A 220 -6.86 -7.41 -4.44
C VAL A 220 -7.02 -6.46 -5.62
N MET A 221 -5.89 -5.97 -6.14
CA MET A 221 -5.87 -4.96 -7.19
C MET A 221 -5.30 -5.52 -8.49
N TYR A 222 -6.03 -5.32 -9.59
CA TYR A 222 -5.61 -5.69 -10.94
C TYR A 222 -5.78 -4.53 -11.91
N LEU A 223 -4.71 -4.16 -12.60
CA LEU A 223 -4.68 -3.09 -13.63
C LEU A 223 -5.50 -1.83 -13.24
N GLY A 224 -5.28 -1.31 -12.05
CA GLY A 224 -5.89 -0.07 -11.58
C GLY A 224 -7.28 -0.20 -10.93
N THR A 225 -7.84 -1.41 -10.81
CA THR A 225 -9.14 -1.65 -10.18
C THR A 225 -9.02 -2.65 -9.03
N VAL A 226 -9.89 -2.53 -8.02
CA VAL A 226 -10.05 -3.55 -6.98
C VAL A 226 -11.02 -4.60 -7.49
N VAL A 227 -10.57 -5.86 -7.53
CA VAL A 227 -11.35 -7.00 -8.03
C VAL A 227 -12.00 -7.81 -6.92
N GLU A 228 -11.42 -7.80 -5.73
CA GLU A 228 -11.94 -8.50 -4.55
C GLU A 228 -11.50 -7.77 -3.29
N CYS A 229 -12.35 -7.71 -2.26
CA CYS A 229 -12.03 -7.12 -0.97
C CYS A 229 -12.85 -7.79 0.14
N GLY A 230 -12.18 -8.17 1.24
CA GLY A 230 -12.84 -8.83 2.36
C GLY A 230 -11.89 -9.07 3.53
N PRO A 231 -12.34 -9.78 4.60
CA PRO A 231 -11.47 -10.27 5.64
C PRO A 231 -10.30 -11.06 5.05
N SER A 232 -9.09 -10.85 5.57
CA SER A 232 -7.86 -11.41 4.94
C SER A 232 -7.89 -12.93 4.82
N ASP A 233 -8.38 -13.63 5.85
CA ASP A 233 -8.52 -15.09 5.81
C ASP A 233 -9.59 -15.54 4.79
N GLU A 234 -10.70 -14.82 4.65
CA GLU A 234 -11.74 -15.18 3.67
C GLU A 234 -11.25 -15.01 2.24
N VAL A 235 -10.61 -13.88 1.93
CA VAL A 235 -10.05 -13.64 0.59
C VAL A 235 -8.98 -14.67 0.26
N PHE A 236 -8.18 -15.10 1.25
CA PHE A 236 -7.10 -16.04 1.04
C PHE A 236 -7.59 -17.50 0.90
N PHE A 237 -8.47 -17.98 1.80
CA PHE A 237 -8.92 -19.38 1.80
C PHE A 237 -10.14 -19.64 0.90
N ASN A 238 -10.98 -18.64 0.68
CA ASN A 238 -12.21 -18.72 -0.12
C ASN A 238 -12.25 -17.64 -1.21
N PRO A 239 -11.21 -17.51 -2.05
CA PRO A 239 -11.16 -16.48 -3.09
C PRO A 239 -12.31 -16.64 -4.07
N GLN A 240 -12.96 -15.55 -4.42
CA GLN A 240 -14.08 -15.54 -5.35
C GLN A 240 -13.65 -15.17 -6.75
N HIS A 241 -12.84 -14.11 -6.90
CA HIS A 241 -12.41 -13.65 -8.20
C HIS A 241 -11.37 -14.61 -8.83
N PRO A 242 -11.49 -14.97 -10.12
CA PRO A 242 -10.54 -15.87 -10.80
C PRO A 242 -9.08 -15.40 -10.73
N TYR A 243 -8.84 -14.10 -10.73
CA TYR A 243 -7.49 -13.54 -10.55
C TYR A 243 -6.94 -13.77 -9.14
N THR A 244 -7.77 -13.63 -8.10
CA THR A 244 -7.34 -13.91 -6.71
C THR A 244 -6.96 -15.38 -6.54
N LYS A 245 -7.77 -16.29 -7.12
CA LYS A 245 -7.46 -17.74 -7.15
C LYS A 245 -6.11 -18.00 -7.78
N LEU A 246 -5.88 -17.39 -8.93
CA LEU A 246 -4.63 -17.52 -9.67
C LEU A 246 -3.42 -16.97 -8.90
N LEU A 247 -3.55 -15.83 -8.22
CA LEU A 247 -2.48 -15.28 -7.39
C LEU A 247 -2.13 -16.22 -6.21
N ILE A 248 -3.13 -16.81 -5.56
CA ILE A 248 -2.94 -17.75 -4.45
C ILE A 248 -2.30 -19.05 -4.95
N GLU A 249 -2.76 -19.57 -6.09
CA GLU A 249 -2.20 -20.76 -6.73
C GLU A 249 -0.75 -20.56 -7.18
N SER A 250 -0.38 -19.34 -7.54
CA SER A 250 0.98 -18.99 -7.97
C SER A 250 1.94 -18.74 -6.81
N ASN A 251 1.43 -18.67 -5.58
CA ASN A 251 2.27 -18.46 -4.40
C ASN A 251 2.97 -19.77 -4.02
N PRO A 252 4.34 -19.81 -3.98
CA PRO A 252 5.07 -21.04 -3.67
C PRO A 252 4.74 -21.56 -2.26
N GLU A 253 4.51 -22.84 -2.14
CA GLU A 253 4.40 -23.50 -0.81
C GLU A 253 5.78 -23.80 -0.25
N PRO A 254 6.03 -23.49 1.05
CA PRO A 254 7.33 -23.76 1.68
C PRO A 254 7.68 -25.25 1.75
N ASP A 255 6.70 -26.16 1.66
CA ASP A 255 6.94 -27.62 1.60
C ASP A 255 7.27 -28.05 0.16
N PRO A 256 8.51 -28.50 -0.13
CA PRO A 256 8.90 -28.94 -1.46
C PRO A 256 8.14 -30.15 -1.99
N LYS A 257 7.52 -30.97 -1.09
CA LYS A 257 6.72 -32.12 -1.49
C LYS A 257 5.32 -31.70 -1.91
N ALA A 258 4.71 -30.79 -1.15
CA ALA A 258 3.41 -30.21 -1.47
C ALA A 258 3.51 -29.38 -2.78
N GLU A 259 4.57 -28.59 -2.93
CA GLU A 259 4.81 -27.78 -4.14
C GLU A 259 4.98 -28.65 -5.40
N ARG A 260 5.71 -29.77 -5.32
CA ARG A 260 5.85 -30.72 -6.46
C ARG A 260 4.56 -31.46 -6.82
N ALA A 261 3.65 -31.64 -5.86
CA ALA A 261 2.36 -32.27 -6.08
C ALA A 261 1.30 -31.31 -6.66
N ARG A 262 1.55 -30.00 -6.57
CA ARG A 262 0.66 -28.97 -7.11
C ARG A 262 0.66 -29.00 -8.65
N GLN A 263 -0.54 -29.04 -9.23
CA GLN A 263 -0.73 -28.75 -10.64
C GLN A 263 -0.77 -27.22 -10.78
N HIS A 264 0.34 -26.63 -11.19
CA HIS A 264 0.38 -25.20 -11.47
C HIS A 264 -0.60 -24.85 -12.57
N ALA A 265 -1.59 -24.02 -12.28
CA ALA A 265 -2.43 -23.45 -13.31
C ALA A 265 -1.55 -22.58 -14.21
N SER A 266 -1.38 -22.97 -15.47
CA SER A 266 -0.63 -22.15 -16.43
C SER A 266 -1.39 -20.85 -16.65
N ILE A 267 -0.81 -19.74 -16.23
CA ILE A 267 -1.33 -18.41 -16.52
C ILE A 267 -1.27 -18.21 -18.03
N LYS A 268 -2.43 -18.17 -18.68
CA LYS A 268 -2.50 -17.87 -20.12
C LYS A 268 -2.38 -16.35 -20.33
N GLY A 269 -1.57 -15.93 -21.28
CA GLY A 269 -1.46 -14.55 -21.72
C GLY A 269 -0.47 -13.68 -20.91
N GLU A 270 -0.03 -12.62 -21.53
CA GLU A 270 0.79 -11.57 -20.92
C GLU A 270 -0.07 -10.54 -20.18
N ILE A 271 0.54 -9.80 -19.26
CA ILE A 271 -0.13 -8.70 -18.59
C ILE A 271 -0.42 -7.61 -19.62
N THR A 272 -1.70 -7.35 -19.86
CA THR A 272 -2.15 -6.29 -20.76
C THR A 272 -1.70 -4.93 -20.20
N SER A 273 -1.24 -4.03 -21.06
CA SER A 273 -0.88 -2.67 -20.64
C SER A 273 -2.15 -1.87 -20.28
N PRO A 274 -2.21 -1.18 -19.12
CA PRO A 274 -3.36 -0.37 -18.74
C PRO A 274 -3.40 1.00 -19.47
N ILE A 275 -2.96 1.04 -20.72
CA ILE A 275 -3.00 2.22 -21.59
C ILE A 275 -4.29 2.21 -22.40
N ASN A 276 -5.03 3.31 -22.36
CA ASN A 276 -6.28 3.54 -23.10
C ASN A 276 -7.28 2.36 -22.94
N MET A 277 -7.50 1.94 -21.71
CA MET A 277 -8.39 0.82 -21.40
C MET A 277 -9.80 1.04 -21.95
N GLY A 278 -10.28 0.05 -22.70
CA GLY A 278 -11.65 -0.02 -23.19
C GLY A 278 -12.65 -0.53 -22.14
N PRO A 279 -13.94 -0.69 -22.53
CA PRO A 279 -14.94 -1.34 -21.69
C PRO A 279 -14.61 -2.83 -21.51
N GLY A 280 -15.20 -3.43 -20.46
CA GLY A 280 -15.04 -4.84 -20.15
C GLY A 280 -14.20 -5.11 -18.91
N CYS A 281 -14.16 -6.40 -18.54
CA CYS A 281 -13.34 -6.87 -17.41
C CYS A 281 -11.86 -6.85 -17.82
N ARG A 282 -11.03 -6.19 -17.04
CA ARG A 282 -9.58 -6.07 -17.30
C ARG A 282 -8.83 -7.40 -17.26
N PHE A 283 -9.39 -8.38 -16.59
CA PHE A 283 -8.83 -9.73 -16.48
C PHE A 283 -9.36 -10.68 -17.58
N ALA A 284 -10.29 -10.25 -18.47
CA ALA A 284 -10.96 -11.12 -19.42
C ALA A 284 -10.00 -11.97 -20.27
N ASP A 285 -8.91 -11.37 -20.79
CA ASP A 285 -7.96 -12.06 -21.69
C ASP A 285 -7.15 -13.17 -20.99
N ARG A 286 -7.04 -13.11 -19.66
CA ARG A 286 -6.31 -14.09 -18.83
C ARG A 286 -7.24 -14.99 -18.02
N CYS A 287 -8.54 -14.70 -18.01
CA CYS A 287 -9.50 -15.38 -17.17
C CYS A 287 -9.89 -16.74 -17.76
N PRO A 288 -9.69 -17.86 -17.03
CA PRO A 288 -10.09 -19.18 -17.51
C PRO A 288 -11.61 -19.34 -17.63
N SER A 289 -12.39 -18.49 -16.93
CA SER A 289 -13.86 -18.49 -16.93
C SER A 289 -14.45 -17.30 -17.70
N ALA A 290 -13.68 -16.66 -18.59
CA ALA A 290 -14.16 -15.52 -19.35
C ALA A 290 -15.35 -15.90 -20.26
N THR A 291 -16.34 -15.01 -20.29
CA THR A 291 -17.49 -15.09 -21.21
C THR A 291 -17.47 -13.91 -22.18
N ALA A 292 -18.26 -13.97 -23.25
CA ALA A 292 -18.39 -12.86 -24.21
C ALA A 292 -18.80 -11.54 -23.52
N ARG A 293 -19.58 -11.61 -22.46
CA ARG A 293 -19.99 -10.45 -21.65
C ARG A 293 -18.78 -9.76 -21.01
N CYS A 294 -17.76 -10.54 -20.57
CA CYS A 294 -16.58 -9.99 -19.93
C CYS A 294 -15.76 -9.06 -20.84
N SER A 295 -15.85 -9.19 -22.15
CA SER A 295 -15.13 -8.36 -23.11
C SER A 295 -15.84 -7.02 -23.43
N VAL A 296 -17.12 -6.87 -23.07
CA VAL A 296 -17.92 -5.70 -23.47
C VAL A 296 -18.53 -4.94 -22.28
N GLU A 297 -18.75 -5.60 -21.13
CA GLU A 297 -19.38 -5.00 -19.97
C GLU A 297 -18.38 -4.89 -18.80
N ASN A 298 -18.29 -3.71 -18.20
CA ASN A 298 -17.54 -3.52 -16.97
C ASN A 298 -18.22 -4.30 -15.83
N PRO A 299 -17.49 -5.14 -15.10
CA PRO A 299 -18.04 -5.88 -13.98
C PRO A 299 -18.51 -4.92 -12.87
N LYS A 300 -19.61 -5.26 -12.22
CA LYS A 300 -20.11 -4.55 -11.05
C LYS A 300 -19.62 -5.22 -9.78
N THR A 301 -19.45 -4.43 -8.74
CA THR A 301 -19.12 -4.97 -7.41
C THR A 301 -20.38 -5.61 -6.80
N LYS A 302 -20.24 -6.87 -6.36
CA LYS A 302 -21.25 -7.64 -5.62
C LYS A 302 -20.75 -7.95 -4.22
N HIS A 303 -21.62 -7.87 -3.25
CA HIS A 303 -21.34 -8.31 -1.89
C HIS A 303 -21.69 -9.79 -1.76
N ILE A 304 -20.68 -10.60 -1.43
CA ILE A 304 -20.84 -12.04 -1.12
C ILE A 304 -21.30 -12.20 0.34
N SER A 305 -20.76 -11.35 1.22
CA SER A 305 -21.22 -11.19 2.60
C SER A 305 -21.16 -9.69 2.96
N ASP A 306 -21.52 -9.35 4.20
CA ASP A 306 -21.46 -7.96 4.70
C ASP A 306 -20.08 -7.33 4.59
N GLN A 307 -19.02 -8.15 4.63
CA GLN A 307 -17.64 -7.69 4.62
C GLN A 307 -16.83 -8.15 3.40
N HIS A 308 -17.37 -9.05 2.55
CA HIS A 308 -16.66 -9.61 1.40
C HIS A 308 -17.36 -9.20 0.10
N SER A 309 -16.63 -8.55 -0.78
CA SER A 309 -17.10 -8.08 -2.08
C SER A 309 -16.19 -8.53 -3.22
N VAL A 310 -16.79 -8.76 -4.39
CA VAL A 310 -16.12 -9.17 -5.63
C VAL A 310 -16.64 -8.35 -6.79
N THR A 311 -15.73 -7.96 -7.69
CA THR A 311 -16.04 -7.21 -8.93
C THR A 311 -15.84 -8.14 -10.13
N CYS A 312 -16.86 -8.94 -10.46
CA CYS A 312 -16.77 -10.00 -11.47
C CYS A 312 -18.13 -10.30 -12.09
N ASN A 313 -18.20 -10.41 -13.42
CA ASN A 313 -19.45 -10.72 -14.15
C ASN A 313 -19.96 -12.15 -13.94
N LEU A 314 -19.19 -13.03 -13.27
CA LEU A 314 -19.66 -14.38 -12.91
C LEU A 314 -20.66 -14.38 -11.75
N PHE A 315 -20.80 -13.27 -11.03
CA PHE A 315 -21.69 -13.13 -9.87
C PHE A 315 -22.90 -12.24 -10.15
N ASP A 316 -23.13 -11.86 -11.40
CA ASP A 316 -24.30 -11.05 -11.83
C ASP A 316 -25.56 -11.87 -12.02
#